data_f1decb62e83ac335bed1dda021821289
#
_entry.id   f1decb62e83ac335bed1dda021821289
#
_cell.length_a   1.000
_cell.length_b   1.000
_cell.length_c   1.000
_cell.angle_alpha   90.00
_cell.angle_beta   90.00
_cell.angle_gamma   90.00
#
_symmetry.space_group_name_H-M   'P 1'
#
loop_
_entity.id
_entity.type
_entity.pdbx_description
1 polymer ?
#
loop_
_entity_poly.entity_id
_entity_poly.type
_entity_poly.pdbx_seq_one_letter_code
_entity_poly.pdbx_strand_id
1 'polypeptide(L)'
;MTEQDILQALTGVRHPGRDDKDIVALGMVNAVEVSEGKVTVTLGFPKRRDPLTEYLVGSTRATLIREFPDMESEVRTVVVDEAPARKKSNVLDLDLEQVKDIKHIIGIASGKGGVGKSTVAVNLAVALARMGYKVGLADADVYGPSVPVMTGTEGHVPEAVEEEDGKQWILPAEKFGVKWMSIGYFADRGQALIWRGPMACNALKQMILQVQWGELDFLLIDMPPGTGDIHISLVHDIPMEGAVIVTTPQNVALADVEKGVNMFGNKGVEKPVFGIIENMSWFTPAEHPEEKYYLFGQGGGVAMARALGLNLLGQVPIVQSIREGGDAGEPVALGSRPDGLAFLEIASKLVEKLNGNV
;
A
#
# COMPACT_ATOMS: atom_id res chain seq x y z
N MET A 1 -43.52 25.30 -11.15
CA MET A 1 -42.75 24.22 -10.54
C MET A 1 -41.76 23.72 -11.59
N THR A 2 -40.50 23.64 -11.21
CA THR A 2 -39.39 23.28 -12.09
C THR A 2 -38.80 21.94 -11.65
N GLU A 3 -38.01 21.32 -12.53
CA GLU A 3 -37.22 20.12 -12.19
C GLU A 3 -36.31 20.35 -10.97
N GLN A 4 -35.76 21.55 -10.84
CA GLN A 4 -34.91 21.93 -9.72
C GLN A 4 -35.67 21.91 -8.37
N ASP A 5 -36.93 22.32 -8.35
CA ASP A 5 -37.76 22.31 -7.14
C ASP A 5 -37.96 20.85 -6.66
N ILE A 6 -38.16 19.92 -7.61
CA ILE A 6 -38.29 18.49 -7.32
C ILE A 6 -36.97 17.91 -6.80
N LEU A 7 -35.86 18.18 -7.46
CA LEU A 7 -34.53 17.71 -7.05
C LEU A 7 -34.18 18.22 -5.65
N GLN A 8 -34.50 19.48 -5.34
CA GLN A 8 -34.28 20.04 -4.02
C GLN A 8 -35.13 19.35 -2.93
N ALA A 9 -36.39 19.06 -3.19
CA ALA A 9 -37.21 18.28 -2.27
C ALA A 9 -36.66 16.87 -2.02
N LEU A 10 -36.13 16.22 -3.08
CA LEU A 10 -35.56 14.88 -3.00
C LEU A 10 -34.22 14.79 -2.22
N THR A 11 -33.55 15.92 -1.93
CA THR A 11 -32.39 15.91 -1.00
C THR A 11 -32.77 15.49 0.41
N GLY A 12 -34.07 15.50 0.75
CA GLY A 12 -34.60 14.97 2.02
C GLY A 12 -34.63 13.44 2.08
N VAL A 13 -34.48 12.73 0.96
CA VAL A 13 -34.53 11.26 0.92
C VAL A 13 -33.14 10.68 1.12
N ARG A 14 -32.86 10.13 2.30
CA ARG A 14 -31.58 9.58 2.69
C ARG A 14 -31.44 8.10 2.32
N HIS A 15 -30.22 7.71 1.90
CA HIS A 15 -29.91 6.31 1.58
C HIS A 15 -29.35 5.60 2.82
N PRO A 16 -30.04 4.58 3.40
CA PRO A 16 -29.68 4.01 4.70
C PRO A 16 -28.35 3.24 4.73
N GLY A 17 -27.72 2.99 3.60
CA GLY A 17 -26.48 2.22 3.51
C GLY A 17 -25.30 2.97 2.89
N ARG A 18 -25.39 4.30 2.69
CA ARG A 18 -24.32 5.10 2.06
C ARG A 18 -24.07 6.40 2.81
N ASP A 19 -23.48 6.32 3.99
CA ASP A 19 -23.04 7.47 4.80
C ASP A 19 -24.13 8.54 4.96
N ASP A 20 -25.39 8.12 5.03
CA ASP A 20 -26.56 9.01 5.17
C ASP A 20 -26.67 10.09 4.06
N LYS A 21 -26.10 9.84 2.89
CA LYS A 21 -26.23 10.74 1.72
C LYS A 21 -27.62 10.62 1.11
N ASP A 22 -28.11 11.73 0.53
CA ASP A 22 -29.37 11.75 -0.18
C ASP A 22 -29.26 11.13 -1.58
N ILE A 23 -30.43 10.74 -2.14
CA ILE A 23 -30.50 10.06 -3.44
C ILE A 23 -30.10 10.96 -4.62
N VAL A 24 -30.16 12.28 -4.47
CA VAL A 24 -29.76 13.24 -5.51
C VAL A 24 -28.23 13.32 -5.54
N ALA A 25 -27.59 13.47 -4.37
CA ALA A 25 -26.14 13.50 -4.23
C ALA A 25 -25.50 12.15 -4.66
N LEU A 26 -26.22 11.04 -4.51
CA LEU A 26 -25.79 9.72 -4.97
C LEU A 26 -26.02 9.49 -6.48
N GLY A 27 -26.66 10.43 -7.18
CA GLY A 27 -26.95 10.30 -8.60
C GLY A 27 -27.97 9.19 -8.91
N MET A 28 -28.81 8.82 -7.94
CA MET A 28 -29.83 7.81 -8.11
C MET A 28 -31.08 8.32 -8.82
N VAL A 29 -31.28 9.64 -8.91
CA VAL A 29 -32.35 10.25 -9.69
C VAL A 29 -31.91 10.31 -11.16
N ASN A 30 -32.46 9.42 -11.98
CA ASN A 30 -32.07 9.26 -13.38
C ASN A 30 -32.82 10.22 -14.31
N ALA A 31 -34.09 10.52 -14.02
CA ALA A 31 -34.89 11.48 -14.75
C ALA A 31 -36.01 12.07 -13.86
N VAL A 32 -36.36 13.32 -14.09
CA VAL A 32 -37.51 13.99 -13.53
C VAL A 32 -38.34 14.60 -14.66
N GLU A 33 -39.59 14.17 -14.78
CA GLU A 33 -40.54 14.68 -15.79
C GLU A 33 -41.68 15.40 -15.06
N VAL A 34 -41.91 16.65 -15.41
CA VAL A 34 -43.00 17.46 -14.87
C VAL A 34 -43.98 17.81 -15.98
N SER A 35 -45.23 17.42 -15.83
CA SER A 35 -46.32 17.73 -16.74
C SER A 35 -47.49 18.36 -15.97
N GLU A 36 -48.50 18.85 -16.65
CA GLU A 36 -49.66 19.47 -15.99
C GLU A 36 -50.32 18.48 -15.03
N GLY A 37 -50.21 18.75 -13.72
CA GLY A 37 -50.79 17.97 -12.66
C GLY A 37 -50.07 16.69 -12.29
N LYS A 38 -48.90 16.37 -12.90
CA LYS A 38 -48.20 15.12 -12.61
C LYS A 38 -46.68 15.29 -12.58
N VAL A 39 -46.03 14.61 -11.60
CA VAL A 39 -44.58 14.49 -11.46
C VAL A 39 -44.21 13.02 -11.56
N THR A 40 -43.30 12.70 -12.48
CA THR A 40 -42.71 11.35 -12.61
C THR A 40 -41.22 11.43 -12.28
N VAL A 41 -40.77 10.68 -11.29
CA VAL A 41 -39.36 10.56 -10.92
C VAL A 41 -38.87 9.14 -11.23
N THR A 42 -37.80 9.02 -12.00
CA THR A 42 -37.18 7.73 -12.33
C THR A 42 -35.92 7.52 -11.47
N LEU A 43 -35.93 6.50 -10.64
CA LEU A 43 -34.76 6.10 -9.83
C LEU A 43 -33.97 5.00 -10.52
N GLY A 44 -32.64 5.17 -10.60
CA GLY A 44 -31.70 4.18 -11.14
C GLY A 44 -31.16 3.26 -10.05
N PHE A 45 -31.20 1.96 -10.29
CA PHE A 45 -30.65 0.92 -9.42
C PHE A 45 -29.64 0.04 -10.17
N PRO A 46 -28.51 -0.37 -9.54
CA PRO A 46 -27.48 -1.16 -10.21
C PRO A 46 -27.89 -2.61 -10.46
N LYS A 47 -28.96 -3.09 -9.81
CA LYS A 47 -29.48 -4.47 -9.94
C LYS A 47 -30.99 -4.47 -9.99
N ARG A 48 -31.57 -5.39 -10.78
CA ARG A 48 -33.02 -5.56 -10.94
C ARG A 48 -33.75 -5.93 -9.63
N ARG A 49 -33.02 -6.46 -8.63
CA ARG A 49 -33.51 -6.79 -7.28
C ARG A 49 -32.55 -6.20 -6.26
N ASP A 50 -32.56 -4.87 -6.13
CA ASP A 50 -31.84 -4.19 -5.05
C ASP A 50 -32.72 -4.24 -3.78
N PRO A 51 -32.18 -4.67 -2.62
CA PRO A 51 -32.96 -4.79 -1.37
C PRO A 51 -33.55 -3.46 -0.89
N LEU A 52 -32.99 -2.32 -1.31
CA LEU A 52 -33.43 -0.99 -0.89
C LEU A 52 -34.43 -0.35 -1.87
N THR A 53 -34.76 -1.00 -2.98
CA THR A 53 -35.67 -0.47 -4.00
C THR A 53 -37.01 -0.06 -3.40
N GLU A 54 -37.67 -0.94 -2.65
CA GLU A 54 -39.00 -0.66 -2.05
C GLU A 54 -38.94 0.50 -1.06
N TYR A 55 -37.89 0.55 -0.23
CA TYR A 55 -37.67 1.61 0.74
C TYR A 55 -37.47 2.95 0.06
N LEU A 56 -36.56 3.05 -0.92
CA LEU A 56 -36.23 4.31 -1.60
C LEU A 56 -37.38 4.81 -2.49
N VAL A 57 -38.08 3.92 -3.18
CA VAL A 57 -39.28 4.25 -3.94
C VAL A 57 -40.38 4.79 -3.01
N GLY A 58 -40.61 4.11 -1.86
CA GLY A 58 -41.59 4.55 -0.86
C GLY A 58 -41.24 5.93 -0.26
N SER A 59 -39.98 6.12 0.13
CA SER A 59 -39.51 7.40 0.69
C SER A 59 -39.59 8.56 -0.32
N THR A 60 -39.21 8.28 -1.58
CA THR A 60 -39.31 9.27 -2.67
C THR A 60 -40.78 9.67 -2.90
N ARG A 61 -41.67 8.69 -3.00
CA ARG A 61 -43.10 8.95 -3.19
C ARG A 61 -43.69 9.75 -2.02
N ALA A 62 -43.36 9.37 -0.78
CA ALA A 62 -43.85 10.07 0.42
C ALA A 62 -43.37 11.51 0.45
N THR A 63 -42.12 11.77 0.05
CA THR A 63 -41.58 13.14 -0.05
C THR A 63 -42.31 13.95 -1.12
N LEU A 64 -42.56 13.38 -2.32
CA LEU A 64 -43.26 14.08 -3.37
C LEU A 64 -44.70 14.44 -2.97
N ILE A 65 -45.44 13.51 -2.35
CA ILE A 65 -46.80 13.76 -1.85
C ILE A 65 -46.83 14.84 -0.77
N ARG A 66 -45.84 14.87 0.12
CA ARG A 66 -45.75 15.86 1.19
C ARG A 66 -45.43 17.26 0.69
N GLU A 67 -44.44 17.39 -0.21
CA GLU A 67 -43.96 18.66 -0.72
C GLU A 67 -44.84 19.22 -1.87
N PHE A 68 -45.53 18.32 -2.61
CA PHE A 68 -46.34 18.69 -3.79
C PHE A 68 -47.72 18.01 -3.75
N PRO A 69 -48.57 18.32 -2.78
CA PRO A 69 -49.85 17.64 -2.53
C PRO A 69 -50.87 17.77 -3.65
N ASP A 70 -50.75 18.78 -4.48
CA ASP A 70 -51.67 19.06 -5.61
C ASP A 70 -51.26 18.34 -6.90
N MET A 71 -50.18 17.52 -6.85
CA MET A 71 -49.64 16.80 -8.00
C MET A 71 -49.79 15.29 -7.86
N GLU A 72 -50.13 14.62 -8.94
CA GLU A 72 -50.04 13.19 -9.02
C GLU A 72 -48.58 12.75 -9.05
N SER A 73 -48.12 11.92 -8.09
CA SER A 73 -46.72 11.49 -7.98
C SER A 73 -46.57 10.06 -8.47
N GLU A 74 -45.74 9.87 -9.47
CA GLU A 74 -45.29 8.57 -9.98
C GLU A 74 -43.79 8.37 -9.77
N VAL A 75 -43.37 7.21 -9.21
CA VAL A 75 -41.96 6.86 -9.08
C VAL A 75 -41.70 5.60 -9.87
N ARG A 76 -40.86 5.68 -10.87
CA ARG A 76 -40.40 4.58 -11.72
C ARG A 76 -39.01 4.13 -11.32
N THR A 77 -38.68 2.88 -11.63
CA THR A 77 -37.34 2.34 -11.43
C THR A 77 -36.77 1.86 -12.74
N VAL A 78 -35.49 2.10 -12.94
CA VAL A 78 -34.75 1.61 -14.09
C VAL A 78 -33.49 0.91 -13.59
N VAL A 79 -33.14 -0.21 -14.23
CA VAL A 79 -31.81 -0.79 -14.05
C VAL A 79 -30.88 0.05 -14.90
N VAL A 80 -30.05 0.81 -14.25
CA VAL A 80 -28.91 1.45 -14.89
C VAL A 80 -27.80 0.42 -14.77
N ASP A 81 -27.38 -0.17 -15.91
CA ASP A 81 -26.04 -0.73 -16.00
C ASP A 81 -25.13 0.34 -15.43
N GLU A 82 -24.26 -0.01 -14.46
CA GLU A 82 -23.41 0.99 -13.81
C GLU A 82 -22.91 1.91 -14.91
N ALA A 83 -23.56 3.06 -15.04
CA ALA A 83 -23.10 4.08 -15.95
C ALA A 83 -21.62 4.26 -15.61
N PRO A 84 -20.68 4.21 -16.60
CA PRO A 84 -19.27 4.19 -16.29
C PRO A 84 -19.10 5.22 -15.19
N ALA A 85 -18.84 4.74 -13.99
CA ALA A 85 -19.01 5.51 -12.77
C ALA A 85 -18.44 6.87 -13.12
N ARG A 86 -19.23 7.95 -13.06
CA ARG A 86 -18.67 9.28 -13.21
C ARG A 86 -17.41 9.20 -12.42
N LYS A 87 -16.26 9.19 -13.09
CA LYS A 87 -14.96 9.08 -12.48
C LYS A 87 -15.07 9.96 -11.26
N LYS A 88 -15.27 9.34 -10.09
CA LYS A 88 -15.13 10.06 -8.87
C LYS A 88 -13.73 10.59 -9.01
N SER A 89 -13.57 11.87 -9.17
CA SER A 89 -12.32 12.59 -9.10
C SER A 89 -11.70 12.48 -7.70
N ASN A 90 -11.83 11.29 -7.09
CA ASN A 90 -11.17 10.80 -5.90
C ASN A 90 -10.47 9.47 -6.18
N VAL A 91 -10.42 8.97 -7.40
CA VAL A 91 -9.20 8.36 -7.89
C VAL A 91 -8.31 9.57 -8.11
N LEU A 92 -7.41 9.83 -7.19
CA LEU A 92 -6.22 10.61 -7.47
C LEU A 92 -5.76 10.15 -8.84
N ASP A 93 -5.74 11.04 -9.82
CA ASP A 93 -4.92 10.84 -11.02
C ASP A 93 -3.53 10.74 -10.44
N LEU A 94 -3.12 9.50 -10.15
CA LEU A 94 -1.86 9.22 -9.50
C LEU A 94 -0.81 9.62 -10.52
N ASP A 95 -0.28 10.82 -10.31
CA ASP A 95 0.77 11.35 -11.15
C ASP A 95 2.00 10.46 -10.97
N LEU A 96 2.28 9.62 -11.94
CA LEU A 96 3.45 8.73 -11.93
C LEU A 96 4.73 9.49 -12.25
N GLU A 97 4.68 10.82 -12.37
CA GLU A 97 5.79 11.66 -12.80
C GLU A 97 7.03 11.45 -11.93
N GLN A 98 6.86 11.37 -10.61
CA GLN A 98 7.98 11.24 -9.66
C GLN A 98 8.60 9.83 -9.62
N VAL A 99 7.95 8.85 -10.19
CA VAL A 99 8.44 7.45 -10.20
C VAL A 99 8.87 6.97 -11.58
N LYS A 100 8.64 7.76 -12.63
CA LYS A 100 9.01 7.40 -14.02
C LYS A 100 10.53 7.30 -14.24
N ASP A 101 11.30 8.10 -13.49
CA ASP A 101 12.76 8.18 -13.60
C ASP A 101 13.46 7.24 -12.59
N ILE A 102 12.73 6.34 -11.98
CA ILE A 102 13.25 5.29 -11.11
C ILE A 102 13.42 4.01 -11.93
N LYS A 103 14.64 3.47 -11.93
CA LYS A 103 14.96 2.29 -12.76
C LYS A 103 14.30 1.02 -12.24
N HIS A 104 14.38 0.78 -10.92
CA HIS A 104 13.87 -0.43 -10.28
C HIS A 104 13.02 -0.08 -9.06
N ILE A 105 11.73 -0.42 -9.08
CA ILE A 105 10.83 -0.29 -7.94
C ILE A 105 10.52 -1.69 -7.43
N ILE A 106 10.96 -2.00 -6.20
CA ILE A 106 10.97 -3.36 -5.66
C ILE A 106 10.24 -3.41 -4.32
N GLY A 107 9.23 -4.28 -4.22
CA GLY A 107 8.55 -4.56 -2.95
C GLY A 107 9.40 -5.46 -2.04
N ILE A 108 9.56 -5.08 -0.77
CA ILE A 108 10.09 -5.97 0.27
C ILE A 108 8.89 -6.46 1.06
N ALA A 109 8.56 -7.72 0.89
CA ALA A 109 7.34 -8.31 1.42
C ALA A 109 7.63 -9.48 2.36
N SER A 110 6.66 -9.85 3.17
CA SER A 110 6.73 -11.05 4.01
C SER A 110 5.35 -11.67 4.17
N GLY A 111 5.27 -12.97 4.20
CA GLY A 111 4.01 -13.69 4.46
C GLY A 111 3.49 -13.49 5.88
N LYS A 112 4.36 -13.12 6.83
CA LYS A 112 4.05 -13.01 8.26
C LYS A 112 4.76 -11.80 8.89
N GLY A 113 4.13 -11.22 9.92
CA GLY A 113 4.76 -10.20 10.76
C GLY A 113 5.85 -10.77 11.67
N GLY A 114 6.82 -9.95 12.06
CA GLY A 114 7.88 -10.32 13.02
C GLY A 114 9.07 -11.08 12.41
N VAL A 115 9.16 -11.20 11.08
CA VAL A 115 10.32 -11.85 10.42
C VAL A 115 11.51 -10.91 10.20
N GLY A 116 11.40 -9.66 10.61
CA GLY A 116 12.44 -8.64 10.44
C GLY A 116 12.48 -8.01 9.03
N LYS A 117 11.34 -7.96 8.34
CA LYS A 117 11.19 -7.38 7.00
C LYS A 117 11.80 -5.98 6.91
N SER A 118 11.40 -5.05 7.80
CA SER A 118 11.86 -3.66 7.81
C SER A 118 13.36 -3.55 8.12
N THR A 119 13.89 -4.40 9.02
CA THR A 119 15.33 -4.49 9.28
C THR A 119 16.10 -4.87 8.00
N VAL A 120 15.58 -5.84 7.25
CA VAL A 120 16.17 -6.25 5.97
C VAL A 120 16.04 -5.12 4.94
N ALA A 121 14.87 -4.49 4.82
CA ALA A 121 14.64 -3.41 3.87
C ALA A 121 15.60 -2.23 4.09
N VAL A 122 15.73 -1.75 5.33
CA VAL A 122 16.62 -0.65 5.70
C VAL A 122 18.08 -0.99 5.40
N ASN A 123 18.56 -2.16 5.83
CA ASN A 123 19.94 -2.55 5.61
C ASN A 123 20.24 -2.84 4.13
N LEU A 124 19.28 -3.35 3.37
CA LEU A 124 19.42 -3.54 1.92
C LEU A 124 19.52 -2.19 1.19
N ALA A 125 18.70 -1.19 1.58
CA ALA A 125 18.77 0.16 1.01
C ALA A 125 20.16 0.80 1.26
N VAL A 126 20.66 0.70 2.49
CA VAL A 126 21.99 1.20 2.85
C VAL A 126 23.09 0.44 2.09
N ALA A 127 22.96 -0.89 1.96
CA ALA A 127 23.93 -1.70 1.21
C ALA A 127 23.99 -1.28 -0.26
N LEU A 128 22.85 -1.08 -0.93
CA LEU A 128 22.78 -0.60 -2.31
C LEU A 128 23.40 0.80 -2.44
N ALA A 129 23.12 1.72 -1.50
CA ALA A 129 23.72 3.05 -1.50
C ALA A 129 25.26 3.00 -1.34
N ARG A 130 25.77 2.10 -0.48
CA ARG A 130 27.22 1.87 -0.33
C ARG A 130 27.87 1.29 -1.59
N MET A 131 27.11 0.58 -2.41
CA MET A 131 27.57 0.09 -3.72
C MET A 131 27.57 1.20 -4.78
N GLY A 132 27.15 2.42 -4.44
CA GLY A 132 27.16 3.60 -5.32
C GLY A 132 25.85 3.84 -6.08
N TYR A 133 24.79 3.10 -5.77
CA TYR A 133 23.48 3.33 -6.37
C TYR A 133 22.72 4.49 -5.70
N LYS A 134 21.91 5.20 -6.47
CA LYS A 134 20.94 6.18 -5.95
C LYS A 134 19.71 5.42 -5.44
N VAL A 135 19.43 5.50 -4.14
CA VAL A 135 18.45 4.65 -3.48
C VAL A 135 17.40 5.47 -2.72
N GLY A 136 16.15 5.05 -2.83
CA GLY A 136 15.05 5.47 -1.97
C GLY A 136 14.43 4.27 -1.26
N LEU A 137 13.82 4.52 -0.09
CA LEU A 137 12.99 3.56 0.61
C LEU A 137 11.72 4.23 1.12
N ALA A 138 10.57 3.64 0.74
CA ALA A 138 9.25 3.99 1.24
C ALA A 138 8.76 2.95 2.25
N ASP A 139 8.56 3.36 3.50
CA ASP A 139 7.99 2.54 4.57
C ASP A 139 6.46 2.61 4.52
N ALA A 140 5.86 1.58 3.98
CA ALA A 140 4.42 1.44 3.80
C ALA A 140 3.75 0.60 4.91
N ASP A 141 4.45 0.27 6.00
CA ASP A 141 3.86 -0.46 7.12
C ASP A 141 3.03 0.46 8.01
N VAL A 142 1.74 0.60 7.70
CA VAL A 142 0.80 1.46 8.43
C VAL A 142 0.53 1.00 9.86
N TYR A 143 0.84 -0.24 10.20
CA TYR A 143 0.56 -0.82 11.50
C TYR A 143 1.71 -0.69 12.47
N GLY A 144 2.93 -0.51 11.98
CA GLY A 144 4.12 -0.39 12.80
C GLY A 144 5.29 0.20 12.03
N PRO A 145 5.19 1.48 11.60
CA PRO A 145 6.25 2.12 10.83
C PRO A 145 7.53 2.21 11.70
N SER A 146 8.55 1.49 11.31
CA SER A 146 9.78 1.34 12.09
C SER A 146 11.01 1.97 11.44
N VAL A 147 10.95 2.30 10.16
CA VAL A 147 12.06 2.88 9.40
C VAL A 147 12.58 4.18 10.02
N PRO A 148 11.75 5.13 10.49
CA PRO A 148 12.26 6.35 11.14
C PRO A 148 13.19 6.08 12.33
N VAL A 149 12.83 5.13 13.20
CA VAL A 149 13.65 4.72 14.35
C VAL A 149 14.94 4.08 13.87
N MET A 150 14.84 3.09 12.97
CA MET A 150 16.00 2.32 12.48
C MET A 150 17.02 3.16 11.70
N THR A 151 16.62 4.33 11.23
CA THR A 151 17.49 5.25 10.49
C THR A 151 17.82 6.51 11.27
N GLY A 152 17.26 6.69 12.48
CA GLY A 152 17.42 7.90 13.28
C GLY A 152 16.91 9.15 12.55
N THR A 153 15.78 9.01 11.84
CA THR A 153 15.10 10.10 11.11
C THR A 153 13.75 10.46 11.73
N GLU A 154 13.47 10.03 12.96
CA GLU A 154 12.20 10.25 13.65
C GLU A 154 11.80 11.72 13.84
N GLY A 155 12.78 12.62 13.81
CA GLY A 155 12.55 14.07 13.89
C GLY A 155 12.24 14.73 12.56
N HIS A 156 12.24 13.98 11.45
CA HIS A 156 11.91 14.54 10.14
C HIS A 156 10.43 14.90 10.06
N VAL A 157 10.16 16.13 9.67
CA VAL A 157 8.81 16.62 9.35
C VAL A 157 8.77 16.78 7.84
N PRO A 158 7.93 16.02 7.12
CA PRO A 158 7.82 16.14 5.68
C PRO A 158 7.37 17.56 5.27
N GLU A 159 8.17 18.20 4.44
CA GLU A 159 7.85 19.50 3.87
C GLU A 159 7.27 19.31 2.46
N ALA A 160 6.27 20.13 2.10
CA ALA A 160 5.76 20.19 0.74
C ALA A 160 6.43 21.34 -0.01
N VAL A 161 6.91 21.05 -1.21
CA VAL A 161 7.43 22.04 -2.16
C VAL A 161 6.47 22.16 -3.31
N GLU A 162 6.13 23.38 -3.68
CA GLU A 162 5.27 23.70 -4.82
C GLU A 162 6.15 24.05 -6.03
N GLU A 163 5.93 23.37 -7.16
CA GLU A 163 6.57 23.69 -8.43
C GLU A 163 5.84 24.83 -9.16
N GLU A 164 6.47 25.38 -10.19
CA GLU A 164 5.91 26.50 -10.98
C GLU A 164 4.55 26.20 -11.63
N ASP A 165 4.26 24.93 -11.86
CA ASP A 165 2.97 24.44 -12.40
C ASP A 165 1.87 24.28 -11.34
N GLY A 166 2.17 24.59 -10.06
CA GLY A 166 1.26 24.47 -8.91
C GLY A 166 1.15 23.07 -8.32
N LYS A 167 1.94 22.10 -8.79
CA LYS A 167 2.03 20.77 -8.17
C LYS A 167 2.83 20.82 -6.87
N GLN A 168 2.38 20.05 -5.90
CA GLN A 168 3.05 19.93 -4.60
C GLN A 168 3.67 18.56 -4.44
N TRP A 169 4.94 18.54 -4.07
CA TRP A 169 5.71 17.34 -3.81
C TRP A 169 6.23 17.31 -2.37
N ILE A 170 6.34 16.12 -1.82
CA ILE A 170 6.81 15.90 -0.46
C ILE A 170 8.32 15.63 -0.51
N LEU A 171 9.09 16.34 0.31
CA LEU A 171 10.52 16.09 0.42
C LEU A 171 10.80 14.88 1.29
N PRO A 172 11.61 13.91 0.83
CA PRO A 172 12.05 12.78 1.64
C PRO A 172 13.12 13.22 2.66
N ALA A 173 13.25 12.49 3.77
CA ALA A 173 14.42 12.60 4.61
C ALA A 173 15.64 12.02 3.87
N GLU A 174 16.82 12.63 4.04
CA GLU A 174 18.06 12.13 3.44
C GLU A 174 19.07 11.78 4.53
N LYS A 175 19.50 10.52 4.56
CA LYS A 175 20.55 10.05 5.47
C LYS A 175 21.22 8.80 4.91
N PHE A 176 22.49 8.60 5.18
CA PHE A 176 23.28 7.46 4.72
C PHE A 176 23.30 7.24 3.20
N GLY A 177 23.10 8.31 2.42
CA GLY A 177 23.02 8.22 0.96
C GLY A 177 21.72 7.62 0.43
N VAL A 178 20.70 7.53 1.28
CA VAL A 178 19.35 7.01 0.93
C VAL A 178 18.32 8.09 1.20
N LYS A 179 17.31 8.17 0.33
CA LYS A 179 16.09 8.96 0.52
C LYS A 179 15.04 8.12 1.23
N TRP A 180 14.54 8.60 2.37
CA TRP A 180 13.60 7.89 3.24
C TRP A 180 12.26 8.60 3.25
N MET A 181 11.19 7.83 3.07
CA MET A 181 9.84 8.28 3.33
C MET A 181 9.10 7.22 4.12
N SER A 182 8.41 7.62 5.17
CA SER A 182 7.63 6.70 6.02
C SER A 182 6.28 7.30 6.36
N ILE A 183 5.28 6.44 6.39
CA ILE A 183 3.96 6.82 6.94
C ILE A 183 4.08 7.27 8.40
N GLY A 184 5.12 6.82 9.10
CA GLY A 184 5.43 7.22 10.47
C GLY A 184 5.77 8.70 10.64
N TYR A 185 6.19 9.40 9.59
CA TYR A 185 6.45 10.85 9.66
C TYR A 185 5.17 11.69 9.76
N PHE A 186 4.02 11.12 9.38
CA PHE A 186 2.72 11.80 9.41
C PHE A 186 1.91 11.48 10.67
N ALA A 187 2.45 10.64 11.56
CA ALA A 187 1.82 10.25 12.80
C ALA A 187 2.40 11.08 13.96
N ASP A 188 1.54 11.71 14.74
CA ASP A 188 1.96 12.28 16.02
C ASP A 188 2.43 11.16 16.96
N ARG A 189 3.57 11.35 17.64
CA ARG A 189 4.08 10.37 18.61
C ARG A 189 3.00 10.07 19.67
N GLY A 190 2.57 8.81 19.72
CA GLY A 190 1.59 8.34 20.69
C GLY A 190 0.13 8.38 20.25
N GLN A 191 -0.18 8.85 19.05
CA GLN A 191 -1.51 8.69 18.47
C GLN A 191 -1.59 7.42 17.63
N ALA A 192 -2.50 6.53 18.00
CA ALA A 192 -2.86 5.42 17.11
C ALA A 192 -3.66 5.98 15.93
N LEU A 193 -3.03 6.09 14.76
CA LEU A 193 -3.76 6.39 13.53
C LEU A 193 -4.63 5.17 13.19
N ILE A 194 -5.94 5.32 13.37
CA ILE A 194 -6.90 4.29 12.98
C ILE A 194 -7.13 4.40 11.48
N TRP A 195 -6.31 3.69 10.72
CA TRP A 195 -6.46 3.61 9.28
C TRP A 195 -7.56 2.61 8.91
N ARG A 196 -8.62 3.08 8.25
CA ARG A 196 -9.56 2.17 7.56
C ARG A 196 -8.92 1.77 6.23
N GLY A 197 -9.03 0.50 5.83
CA GLY A 197 -8.34 -0.07 4.68
C GLY A 197 -8.25 0.84 3.43
N PRO A 198 -9.37 1.38 2.88
CA PRO A 198 -9.31 2.25 1.72
C PRO A 198 -8.57 3.58 1.96
N MET A 199 -8.62 4.13 3.18
CA MET A 199 -7.88 5.35 3.54
C MET A 199 -6.38 5.07 3.62
N ALA A 200 -6.00 3.94 4.22
CA ALA A 200 -4.61 3.51 4.28
C ALA A 200 -4.01 3.34 2.88
N CYS A 201 -4.71 2.64 1.98
CA CYS A 201 -4.26 2.46 0.61
C CYS A 201 -4.03 3.80 -0.11
N ASN A 202 -4.96 4.75 0.02
CA ASN A 202 -4.82 6.05 -0.62
C ASN A 202 -3.66 6.87 -0.04
N ALA A 203 -3.51 6.89 1.29
CA ALA A 203 -2.42 7.60 1.96
C ALA A 203 -1.05 7.03 1.57
N LEU A 204 -0.91 5.70 1.53
CA LEU A 204 0.32 5.05 1.09
C LEU A 204 0.67 5.36 -0.36
N LYS A 205 -0.31 5.33 -1.25
CA LYS A 205 -0.11 5.70 -2.64
C LYS A 205 0.37 7.14 -2.77
N GLN A 206 -0.30 8.08 -2.11
CA GLN A 206 0.13 9.48 -2.07
C GLN A 206 1.56 9.60 -1.54
N MET A 207 1.85 8.97 -0.40
CA MET A 207 3.18 9.00 0.21
C MET A 207 4.26 8.46 -0.73
N ILE A 208 3.98 7.47 -1.60
CA ILE A 208 4.97 6.91 -2.52
C ILE A 208 5.06 7.74 -3.81
N LEU A 209 3.91 8.16 -4.36
CA LEU A 209 3.85 8.79 -5.68
C LEU A 209 4.00 10.32 -5.64
N GLN A 210 3.80 10.97 -4.49
CA GLN A 210 3.94 12.41 -4.33
C GLN A 210 5.25 12.83 -3.63
N VAL A 211 6.21 11.92 -3.53
CA VAL A 211 7.54 12.25 -3.00
C VAL A 211 8.46 12.64 -4.13
N GLN A 212 9.23 13.69 -3.94
CA GLN A 212 10.27 14.14 -4.86
C GLN A 212 11.50 13.22 -4.80
N TRP A 213 11.34 12.01 -5.39
CA TRP A 213 12.41 11.02 -5.43
C TRP A 213 13.58 11.47 -6.32
N GLY A 214 13.28 12.15 -7.43
CA GLY A 214 14.24 12.41 -8.49
C GLY A 214 14.72 11.12 -9.16
N GLU A 215 15.86 11.19 -9.83
CA GLU A 215 16.46 10.01 -10.44
C GLU A 215 16.96 9.03 -9.39
N LEU A 216 16.42 7.81 -9.37
CA LEU A 216 16.88 6.71 -8.52
C LEU A 216 17.23 5.48 -9.37
N ASP A 217 18.24 4.72 -8.92
CA ASP A 217 18.48 3.37 -9.42
C ASP A 217 17.50 2.39 -8.77
N PHE A 218 17.22 2.57 -7.47
CA PHE A 218 16.33 1.69 -6.71
C PHE A 218 15.38 2.49 -5.81
N LEU A 219 14.10 2.13 -5.85
CA LEU A 219 13.12 2.47 -4.82
C LEU A 219 12.65 1.16 -4.17
N LEU A 220 13.00 0.95 -2.91
CA LEU A 220 12.50 -0.16 -2.13
C LEU A 220 11.22 0.26 -1.42
N ILE A 221 10.20 -0.62 -1.44
CA ILE A 221 8.95 -0.41 -0.73
C ILE A 221 8.86 -1.44 0.38
N ASP A 222 9.04 -1.02 1.62
CA ASP A 222 8.82 -1.85 2.81
C ASP A 222 7.32 -2.04 3.00
N MET A 223 6.79 -3.16 2.51
CA MET A 223 5.36 -3.44 2.45
C MET A 223 4.79 -3.79 3.83
N PRO A 224 3.50 -3.59 4.10
CA PRO A 224 2.88 -4.11 5.31
C PRO A 224 3.10 -5.62 5.45
N PRO A 225 2.99 -6.22 6.64
CA PRO A 225 3.08 -7.68 6.79
C PRO A 225 1.81 -8.39 6.27
N GLY A 226 1.95 -9.60 5.76
CA GLY A 226 0.84 -10.44 5.30
C GLY A 226 0.53 -10.33 3.80
N THR A 227 -0.71 -10.63 3.40
CA THR A 227 -1.16 -10.73 1.99
C THR A 227 -2.56 -10.15 1.78
N GLY A 228 -2.92 -9.10 2.51
CA GLY A 228 -4.26 -8.50 2.49
C GLY A 228 -4.47 -7.48 1.36
N ASP A 229 -5.65 -6.84 1.37
CA ASP A 229 -6.09 -5.89 0.33
C ASP A 229 -5.13 -4.72 0.09
N ILE A 230 -4.43 -4.26 1.13
CA ILE A 230 -3.42 -3.19 1.01
C ILE A 230 -2.28 -3.60 0.08
N HIS A 231 -1.80 -4.85 0.18
CA HIS A 231 -0.75 -5.37 -0.69
C HIS A 231 -1.19 -5.37 -2.15
N ILE A 232 -2.38 -5.94 -2.42
CA ILE A 232 -2.94 -6.04 -3.77
C ILE A 232 -3.08 -4.63 -4.37
N SER A 233 -3.58 -3.68 -3.58
CA SER A 233 -3.74 -2.29 -4.01
C SER A 233 -2.39 -1.64 -4.32
N LEU A 234 -1.36 -1.80 -3.46
CA LEU A 234 -0.04 -1.24 -3.70
C LEU A 234 0.61 -1.82 -4.96
N VAL A 235 0.56 -3.15 -5.13
CA VAL A 235 1.17 -3.81 -6.29
C VAL A 235 0.46 -3.48 -7.60
N HIS A 236 -0.86 -3.22 -7.54
CA HIS A 236 -1.64 -2.82 -8.71
C HIS A 236 -1.39 -1.37 -9.12
N ASP A 237 -1.30 -0.46 -8.14
CA ASP A 237 -1.32 0.99 -8.42
C ASP A 237 0.10 1.60 -8.49
N ILE A 238 1.10 0.94 -7.92
CA ILE A 238 2.50 1.36 -8.01
C ILE A 238 3.20 0.52 -9.08
N PRO A 239 4.00 1.12 -9.96
CA PRO A 239 4.67 0.41 -11.05
C PRO A 239 5.85 -0.42 -10.53
N MET A 240 5.61 -1.30 -9.54
CA MET A 240 6.62 -2.22 -9.03
C MET A 240 7.03 -3.21 -10.12
N GLU A 241 8.32 -3.42 -10.26
CA GLU A 241 8.89 -4.42 -11.17
C GLU A 241 8.71 -5.85 -10.63
N GLY A 242 8.79 -6.01 -9.31
CA GLY A 242 8.62 -7.29 -8.62
C GLY A 242 8.87 -7.15 -7.12
N ALA A 243 9.10 -8.27 -6.45
CA ALA A 243 9.29 -8.30 -5.01
C ALA A 243 10.40 -9.24 -4.55
N VAL A 244 10.92 -8.97 -3.35
CA VAL A 244 11.76 -9.86 -2.55
C VAL A 244 10.98 -10.30 -1.32
N ILE A 245 11.00 -11.57 -1.00
CA ILE A 245 10.29 -12.14 0.16
C ILE A 245 11.26 -12.36 1.32
N VAL A 246 10.95 -11.77 2.48
CA VAL A 246 11.69 -11.99 3.72
C VAL A 246 10.96 -13.02 4.58
N THR A 247 11.68 -14.01 5.07
CA THR A 247 11.16 -15.06 5.96
C THR A 247 12.16 -15.44 7.03
N THR A 248 11.76 -16.34 7.93
CA THR A 248 12.63 -17.03 8.90
C THR A 248 12.60 -18.53 8.65
N PRO A 249 13.55 -19.34 9.18
CA PRO A 249 13.61 -20.79 8.93
C PRO A 249 12.43 -21.59 9.49
N GLN A 250 11.58 -21.02 10.31
CA GLN A 250 10.46 -21.68 11.00
C GLN A 250 9.40 -22.15 9.99
N ASN A 251 8.93 -23.38 10.12
CA ASN A 251 7.87 -23.94 9.28
C ASN A 251 6.60 -23.08 9.23
N VAL A 252 6.24 -22.44 10.33
CA VAL A 252 5.07 -21.53 10.41
C VAL A 252 5.27 -20.30 9.52
N ALA A 253 6.49 -19.76 9.44
CA ALA A 253 6.80 -18.63 8.57
C ALA A 253 6.87 -19.06 7.11
N LEU A 254 7.43 -20.24 6.83
CA LEU A 254 7.54 -20.80 5.49
C LEU A 254 6.17 -21.10 4.85
N ALA A 255 5.21 -21.59 5.63
CA ALA A 255 3.85 -21.80 5.14
C ALA A 255 3.17 -20.50 4.61
N ASP A 256 3.54 -19.36 5.18
CA ASP A 256 3.03 -18.06 4.72
C ASP A 256 3.84 -17.47 3.55
N VAL A 257 5.09 -17.93 3.32
CA VAL A 257 5.89 -17.56 2.13
C VAL A 257 5.20 -17.98 0.85
N GLU A 258 4.67 -19.19 0.80
CA GLU A 258 3.96 -19.71 -0.37
C GLU A 258 2.74 -18.83 -0.71
N LYS A 259 1.99 -18.40 0.31
CA LYS A 259 0.87 -17.46 0.11
C LYS A 259 1.35 -16.11 -0.43
N GLY A 260 2.46 -15.59 0.12
CA GLY A 260 3.07 -14.35 -0.34
C GLY A 260 3.51 -14.43 -1.81
N VAL A 261 4.21 -15.49 -2.20
CA VAL A 261 4.63 -15.72 -3.59
C VAL A 261 3.43 -15.86 -4.52
N ASN A 262 2.42 -16.65 -4.12
CA ASN A 262 1.20 -16.83 -4.90
C ASN A 262 0.42 -15.53 -5.09
N MET A 263 0.44 -14.61 -4.11
CA MET A 263 -0.17 -13.29 -4.24
C MET A 263 0.42 -12.51 -5.40
N PHE A 264 1.75 -12.50 -5.54
CA PHE A 264 2.42 -11.82 -6.65
C PHE A 264 2.18 -12.51 -8.01
N GLY A 265 1.93 -13.82 -8.03
CA GLY A 265 1.59 -14.60 -9.24
C GLY A 265 0.11 -14.57 -9.63
N ASN A 266 -0.78 -13.98 -8.82
CA ASN A 266 -2.23 -13.96 -9.10
C ASN A 266 -2.56 -13.15 -10.36
N LYS A 267 -3.64 -13.57 -11.06
CA LYS A 267 -4.18 -12.84 -12.21
C LYS A 267 -4.54 -11.40 -11.81
N GLY A 268 -3.99 -10.44 -12.53
CA GLY A 268 -4.16 -9.01 -12.28
C GLY A 268 -3.03 -8.38 -11.46
N VAL A 269 -2.13 -9.17 -10.87
CA VAL A 269 -0.87 -8.71 -10.24
C VAL A 269 0.32 -9.07 -11.12
N GLU A 270 0.54 -10.36 -11.38
CA GLU A 270 1.54 -10.93 -12.31
C GLU A 270 2.93 -10.30 -12.20
N LYS A 271 3.44 -10.16 -10.97
CA LYS A 271 4.75 -9.60 -10.69
C LYS A 271 5.72 -10.71 -10.28
N PRO A 272 6.97 -10.74 -10.79
CA PRO A 272 7.96 -11.72 -10.41
C PRO A 272 8.39 -11.54 -8.94
N VAL A 273 8.74 -12.66 -8.31
CA VAL A 273 9.49 -12.68 -7.06
C VAL A 273 10.94 -12.93 -7.40
N PHE A 274 11.82 -11.96 -7.13
CA PHE A 274 13.24 -12.01 -7.47
C PHE A 274 14.02 -13.02 -6.62
N GLY A 275 13.54 -13.27 -5.40
CA GLY A 275 14.10 -14.27 -4.52
C GLY A 275 13.63 -14.17 -3.07
N ILE A 276 14.21 -15.03 -2.24
CA ILE A 276 13.93 -15.13 -0.81
C ILE A 276 15.16 -14.71 -0.02
N ILE A 277 14.95 -13.94 1.05
CA ILE A 277 15.95 -13.66 2.08
C ILE A 277 15.51 -14.40 3.35
N GLU A 278 16.35 -15.31 3.84
CA GLU A 278 16.13 -15.98 5.12
C GLU A 278 16.80 -15.19 6.22
N ASN A 279 15.99 -14.47 7.00
CA ASN A 279 16.44 -13.74 8.17
C ASN A 279 16.39 -14.63 9.42
N MET A 280 17.16 -14.28 10.45
CA MET A 280 17.25 -15.04 11.71
C MET A 280 17.68 -16.50 11.48
N SER A 281 18.55 -16.72 10.49
CA SER A 281 18.93 -18.08 10.07
C SER A 281 19.70 -18.87 11.14
N TRP A 282 20.52 -18.19 11.92
CA TRP A 282 21.23 -18.76 13.07
C TRP A 282 21.62 -17.65 14.06
N PHE A 283 21.88 -18.03 15.27
CA PHE A 283 22.49 -17.18 16.29
C PHE A 283 23.99 -17.49 16.39
N THR A 284 24.81 -16.44 16.48
CA THR A 284 26.25 -16.57 16.74
C THR A 284 26.58 -15.78 18.01
N PRO A 285 27.08 -16.43 19.09
CA PRO A 285 27.55 -15.74 20.28
C PRO A 285 28.75 -14.84 19.96
N ALA A 286 28.86 -13.72 20.65
CA ALA A 286 29.96 -12.77 20.42
C ALA A 286 31.33 -13.38 20.79
N GLU A 287 31.37 -14.20 21.84
CA GLU A 287 32.57 -14.89 22.30
C GLU A 287 32.98 -16.08 21.43
N HIS A 288 32.05 -16.60 20.63
CA HIS A 288 32.26 -17.79 19.79
C HIS A 288 31.75 -17.53 18.35
N PRO A 289 32.44 -16.68 17.57
CA PRO A 289 31.98 -16.24 16.24
C PRO A 289 31.93 -17.35 15.19
N GLU A 290 32.59 -18.48 15.43
CA GLU A 290 32.58 -19.68 14.58
C GLU A 290 31.38 -20.58 14.83
N GLU A 291 30.68 -20.44 15.97
CA GLU A 291 29.55 -21.29 16.35
C GLU A 291 28.23 -20.76 15.78
N LYS A 292 27.38 -21.67 15.31
CA LYS A 292 26.06 -21.37 14.79
C LYS A 292 24.99 -22.18 15.51
N TYR A 293 24.06 -21.49 16.15
CA TYR A 293 22.93 -22.10 16.82
C TYR A 293 21.64 -21.81 16.02
N TYR A 294 21.00 -22.85 15.52
CA TYR A 294 19.82 -22.75 14.68
C TYR A 294 18.53 -22.68 15.51
N LEU A 295 18.30 -21.56 16.19
CA LEU A 295 17.21 -21.37 17.13
C LEU A 295 15.81 -21.53 16.49
N PHE A 296 15.70 -21.21 15.21
CA PHE A 296 14.45 -21.26 14.47
C PHE A 296 14.41 -22.39 13.41
N GLY A 297 15.32 -23.33 13.47
CA GLY A 297 15.48 -24.39 12.47
C GLY A 297 16.57 -24.06 11.45
N GLN A 298 16.91 -25.02 10.61
CA GLN A 298 18.00 -24.92 9.65
C GLN A 298 17.53 -25.21 8.23
N GLY A 299 17.91 -24.36 7.29
CA GLY A 299 17.73 -24.59 5.84
C GLY A 299 16.30 -24.49 5.32
N GLY A 300 15.37 -23.95 6.13
CA GLY A 300 13.97 -23.81 5.74
C GLY A 300 13.79 -22.90 4.52
N GLY A 301 14.43 -21.74 4.50
CA GLY A 301 14.38 -20.82 3.36
C GLY A 301 15.02 -21.38 2.10
N VAL A 302 16.14 -22.14 2.25
CA VAL A 302 16.79 -22.85 1.13
C VAL A 302 15.83 -23.87 0.51
N ALA A 303 15.19 -24.69 1.35
CA ALA A 303 14.23 -25.69 0.89
C ALA A 303 13.01 -25.04 0.20
N MET A 304 12.50 -23.96 0.77
CA MET A 304 11.36 -23.21 0.22
C MET A 304 11.73 -22.55 -1.13
N ALA A 305 12.88 -21.89 -1.22
CA ALA A 305 13.35 -21.29 -2.46
C ALA A 305 13.43 -22.36 -3.58
N ARG A 306 13.99 -23.52 -3.27
CA ARG A 306 14.06 -24.65 -4.23
C ARG A 306 12.67 -25.16 -4.62
N ALA A 307 11.75 -25.32 -3.66
CA ALA A 307 10.41 -25.82 -3.91
C ALA A 307 9.59 -24.88 -4.81
N LEU A 308 9.81 -23.57 -4.69
CA LEU A 308 9.13 -22.54 -5.47
C LEU A 308 9.87 -22.12 -6.75
N GLY A 309 11.04 -22.74 -7.05
CA GLY A 309 11.87 -22.37 -8.20
C GLY A 309 12.44 -20.94 -8.10
N LEU A 310 12.64 -20.43 -6.89
CA LEU A 310 13.16 -19.10 -6.60
C LEU A 310 14.62 -19.16 -6.14
N ASN A 311 15.33 -18.04 -6.26
CA ASN A 311 16.68 -17.89 -5.74
C ASN A 311 16.66 -17.58 -4.24
N LEU A 312 17.57 -18.16 -3.47
CA LEU A 312 17.92 -17.67 -2.14
C LEU A 312 18.93 -16.54 -2.28
N LEU A 313 18.50 -15.29 -2.08
CA LEU A 313 19.38 -14.13 -2.18
C LEU A 313 20.41 -14.10 -1.04
N GLY A 314 20.03 -14.57 0.14
CA GLY A 314 20.97 -14.69 1.26
C GLY A 314 20.32 -15.10 2.56
N GLN A 315 21.19 -15.27 3.54
CA GLN A 315 20.83 -15.62 4.91
C GLN A 315 21.43 -14.58 5.88
N VAL A 316 20.65 -14.07 6.80
CA VAL A 316 21.05 -13.08 7.79
C VAL A 316 21.01 -13.72 9.17
N PRO A 317 22.11 -13.65 9.96
CA PRO A 317 22.13 -14.19 11.31
C PRO A 317 21.35 -13.34 12.30
N ILE A 318 21.05 -13.93 13.47
CA ILE A 318 20.67 -13.18 14.66
C ILE A 318 21.97 -12.78 15.36
N VAL A 319 22.27 -11.48 15.35
CA VAL A 319 23.39 -10.92 16.09
C VAL A 319 22.96 -9.65 16.83
N GLN A 320 23.54 -9.43 17.99
CA GLN A 320 23.16 -8.30 18.86
C GLN A 320 23.31 -6.95 18.17
N SER A 321 24.35 -6.79 17.34
CA SER A 321 24.64 -5.57 16.60
C SER A 321 23.55 -5.14 15.64
N ILE A 322 22.83 -6.08 14.99
CA ILE A 322 21.72 -5.75 14.11
C ILE A 322 20.59 -5.07 14.89
N ARG A 323 20.27 -5.59 16.08
CA ARG A 323 19.28 -4.98 16.98
C ARG A 323 19.77 -3.61 17.47
N GLU A 324 21.00 -3.55 18.00
CA GLU A 324 21.57 -2.33 18.57
C GLU A 324 21.69 -1.22 17.52
N GLY A 325 22.12 -1.56 16.30
CA GLY A 325 22.17 -0.62 15.19
C GLY A 325 20.78 -0.10 14.81
N GLY A 326 19.75 -0.98 14.77
CA GLY A 326 18.37 -0.56 14.54
C GLY A 326 17.82 0.35 15.63
N ASP A 327 18.10 0.04 16.91
CA ASP A 327 17.66 0.86 18.05
C ASP A 327 18.39 2.23 18.12
N ALA A 328 19.64 2.27 17.67
CA ALA A 328 20.46 3.49 17.65
C ALA A 328 20.25 4.36 16.38
N GLY A 329 19.46 3.89 15.42
CA GLY A 329 19.29 4.57 14.13
C GLY A 329 20.56 4.54 13.25
N GLU A 330 21.39 3.51 13.41
CA GLU A 330 22.64 3.26 12.69
C GLU A 330 22.65 1.84 12.09
N PRO A 331 22.06 1.63 10.91
CA PRO A 331 21.98 0.32 10.27
C PRO A 331 23.34 -0.35 10.14
N VAL A 332 23.43 -1.66 10.44
CA VAL A 332 24.71 -2.40 10.43
C VAL A 332 25.34 -2.48 9.05
N ALA A 333 24.55 -2.34 7.99
CA ALA A 333 25.06 -2.28 6.62
C ALA A 333 25.99 -1.08 6.36
N LEU A 334 26.05 -0.09 7.25
CA LEU A 334 27.07 0.99 7.23
C LEU A 334 28.46 0.48 7.55
N GLY A 335 28.56 -0.60 8.33
CA GLY A 335 29.82 -1.17 8.79
C GLY A 335 30.43 -2.19 7.83
N SER A 336 31.65 -2.65 8.17
CA SER A 336 32.38 -3.70 7.43
C SER A 336 32.49 -5.00 8.21
N ARG A 337 31.68 -5.18 9.28
CA ARG A 337 31.60 -6.44 10.02
C ARG A 337 30.80 -7.47 9.24
N PRO A 338 30.91 -8.76 9.56
CA PRO A 338 30.23 -9.83 8.84
C PRO A 338 28.71 -9.65 8.72
N ASP A 339 28.07 -9.08 9.75
CA ASP A 339 26.64 -8.75 9.76
C ASP A 339 26.26 -7.69 8.71
N GLY A 340 27.06 -6.65 8.56
CA GLY A 340 26.88 -5.64 7.52
C GLY A 340 27.22 -6.16 6.13
N LEU A 341 28.27 -7.00 6.01
CA LEU A 341 28.69 -7.59 4.73
C LEU A 341 27.64 -8.58 4.18
N ALA A 342 26.88 -9.26 5.04
CA ALA A 342 25.79 -10.12 4.61
C ALA A 342 24.74 -9.36 3.78
N PHE A 343 24.43 -8.13 4.14
CA PHE A 343 23.50 -7.30 3.37
C PHE A 343 24.09 -6.82 2.05
N LEU A 344 25.42 -6.57 1.97
CA LEU A 344 26.10 -6.25 0.73
C LEU A 344 26.07 -7.44 -0.26
N GLU A 345 26.26 -8.67 0.23
CA GLU A 345 26.13 -9.87 -0.62
C GLU A 345 24.72 -10.05 -1.15
N ILE A 346 23.70 -9.82 -0.30
CA ILE A 346 22.30 -9.87 -0.71
C ILE A 346 22.01 -8.81 -1.77
N ALA A 347 22.48 -7.58 -1.56
CA ALA A 347 22.34 -6.48 -2.52
C ALA A 347 22.98 -6.82 -3.87
N SER A 348 24.21 -7.38 -3.86
CA SER A 348 24.91 -7.80 -5.08
C SER A 348 24.10 -8.85 -5.86
N LYS A 349 23.62 -9.90 -5.21
CA LYS A 349 22.80 -10.94 -5.85
C LYS A 349 21.47 -10.40 -6.39
N LEU A 350 20.85 -9.43 -5.71
CA LEU A 350 19.65 -8.77 -6.21
C LEU A 350 19.94 -7.99 -7.48
N VAL A 351 21.03 -7.22 -7.50
CA VAL A 351 21.49 -6.47 -8.69
C VAL A 351 21.82 -7.41 -9.85
N GLU A 352 22.54 -8.50 -9.59
CA GLU A 352 22.85 -9.51 -10.61
C GLU A 352 21.59 -10.13 -11.22
N LYS A 353 20.59 -10.42 -10.38
CA LYS A 353 19.30 -10.97 -10.83
C LYS A 353 18.54 -10.00 -11.72
N LEU A 354 18.52 -8.71 -11.38
CA LEU A 354 17.84 -7.67 -12.17
C LEU A 354 18.55 -7.41 -13.51
N ASN A 355 19.88 -7.53 -13.55
CA ASN A 355 20.66 -7.40 -14.77
C ASN A 355 20.62 -8.64 -15.68
N GLY A 356 19.84 -9.67 -15.35
CA GLY A 356 19.68 -10.89 -16.14
C GLY A 356 20.88 -11.83 -16.12
N ASN A 357 21.78 -11.70 -15.15
CA ASN A 357 23.02 -12.47 -15.04
C ASN A 357 22.92 -13.74 -14.18
N VAL A 358 21.70 -14.08 -13.69
CA VAL A 358 21.45 -15.26 -12.83
C VAL A 358 20.16 -15.98 -13.22
#